data_9645b15b9e04046889a77b916153573a
#
_entry.id   9645b15b9e04046889a77b916153573a
#
_cell.length_a   1.000
_cell.length_b   1.000
_cell.length_c   1.000
_cell.angle_alpha   90.00
_cell.angle_beta   90.00
_cell.angle_gamma   90.00
#
_symmetry.space_group_name_H-M   'P 1'
#
loop_
_entity.id
_entity.type
_entity.pdbx_description
1 polymer ?
#
loop_
_entity_poly.entity_id
_entity_poly.type
_entity_poly.pdbx_seq_one_letter_code
_entity_poly.pdbx_strand_id
1 'polypeptide(L)'
;MAKRILVVEDNDLNRKLFCDVLTSQGFAVEPVADGREALDRARSFVPNLIIMDIQLPNISGLDLIEAAKADFTLRIIPVLAVTAYAGKGDEERIRDAGADAYLAKPVSIGPFMAAVQALL
;
A
#
# COMPACT_ATOMS: atom_id res chain seq x y z
N MET A 1 7.84 -15.85 -12.78
CA MET A 1 7.39 -14.48 -13.09
C MET A 1 7.48 -13.61 -11.83
N ALA A 2 7.86 -12.37 -12.00
CA ALA A 2 7.97 -11.45 -10.87
C ALA A 2 6.58 -11.16 -10.30
N LYS A 3 6.48 -11.10 -8.96
CA LYS A 3 5.26 -10.63 -8.32
C LYS A 3 5.13 -9.13 -8.50
N ARG A 4 3.89 -8.65 -8.56
CA ARG A 4 3.57 -7.26 -8.85
C ARG A 4 3.11 -6.55 -7.59
N ILE A 5 3.67 -5.37 -7.33
CA ILE A 5 3.34 -4.55 -6.17
C ILE A 5 2.95 -3.15 -6.63
N LEU A 6 1.78 -2.70 -6.21
CA LEU A 6 1.33 -1.33 -6.45
C LEU A 6 1.70 -0.49 -5.24
N VAL A 7 2.37 0.64 -5.46
CA VAL A 7 2.79 1.55 -4.39
C VAL A 7 2.04 2.87 -4.54
N VAL A 8 1.12 3.14 -3.64
CA VAL A 8 0.35 4.39 -3.62
C VAL A 8 0.92 5.31 -2.54
N GLU A 9 1.69 6.30 -2.94
CA GLU A 9 2.40 7.22 -2.06
C GLU A 9 2.59 8.55 -2.77
N ASP A 10 2.12 9.64 -2.17
CA ASP A 10 2.22 10.96 -2.79
C ASP A 10 3.58 11.63 -2.60
N ASN A 11 4.31 11.29 -1.54
CA ASN A 11 5.63 11.84 -1.27
C ASN A 11 6.65 11.23 -2.23
N ASP A 12 7.29 12.07 -3.04
CA ASP A 12 8.21 11.61 -4.08
C ASP A 12 9.39 10.80 -3.52
N LEU A 13 9.95 11.23 -2.40
CA LEU A 13 11.09 10.57 -1.79
C LEU A 13 10.73 9.20 -1.24
N ASN A 14 9.62 9.11 -0.51
CA ASN A 14 9.14 7.84 0.04
C ASN A 14 8.75 6.87 -1.08
N ARG A 15 8.05 7.38 -2.10
CA ARG A 15 7.64 6.54 -3.24
C ARG A 15 8.86 5.96 -3.94
N LYS A 16 9.88 6.79 -4.19
CA LYS A 16 11.12 6.34 -4.81
C LYS A 16 11.82 5.29 -3.95
N LEU A 17 11.91 5.53 -2.63
CA LEU A 17 12.55 4.58 -1.71
C LEU A 17 11.86 3.23 -1.75
N PHE A 18 10.54 3.20 -1.64
CA PHE A 18 9.81 1.93 -1.66
C PHE A 18 9.97 1.20 -2.99
N CYS A 19 9.87 1.94 -4.10
CA CYS A 19 10.01 1.35 -5.43
C CYS A 19 11.42 0.79 -5.66
N ASP A 20 12.45 1.53 -5.24
CA ASP A 20 13.84 1.09 -5.43
C ASP A 20 14.13 -0.16 -4.62
N VAL A 21 13.70 -0.21 -3.36
CA VAL A 21 13.89 -1.39 -2.50
C VAL A 21 13.18 -2.61 -3.09
N LEU A 22 11.94 -2.45 -3.49
CA LEU A 22 11.15 -3.57 -4.04
C LEU A 22 11.71 -4.05 -5.37
N THR A 23 12.09 -3.13 -6.24
CA THR A 23 12.68 -3.48 -7.52
C THR A 23 14.00 -4.24 -7.34
N SER A 24 14.82 -3.83 -6.36
CA SER A 24 16.07 -4.52 -6.06
C SER A 24 15.87 -5.96 -5.58
N GLN A 25 14.69 -6.27 -5.06
CA GLN A 25 14.33 -7.62 -4.63
C GLN A 25 13.65 -8.45 -5.73
N GLY A 26 13.56 -7.90 -6.93
CA GLY A 26 13.03 -8.63 -8.08
C GLY A 26 11.52 -8.47 -8.31
N PHE A 27 10.86 -7.58 -7.59
CA PHE A 27 9.43 -7.31 -7.80
C PHE A 27 9.21 -6.37 -8.99
N ALA A 28 8.08 -6.55 -9.68
CA ALA A 28 7.60 -5.59 -10.65
C ALA A 28 6.74 -4.56 -9.89
N VAL A 29 7.09 -3.28 -9.99
CA VAL A 29 6.48 -2.23 -9.17
C VAL A 29 5.82 -1.19 -10.04
N GLU A 30 4.59 -0.81 -9.69
CA GLU A 30 3.92 0.32 -10.31
C GLU A 30 3.69 1.41 -9.27
N PRO A 31 4.34 2.58 -9.41
CA PRO A 31 4.12 3.70 -8.49
C PRO A 31 2.89 4.50 -8.88
N VAL A 32 2.14 4.95 -7.88
CA VAL A 32 0.98 5.83 -8.06
C VAL A 32 1.12 7.00 -7.09
N ALA A 33 1.26 8.19 -7.63
CA ALA A 33 1.42 9.41 -6.83
C ALA A 33 0.09 10.00 -6.37
N ASP A 34 -0.97 9.82 -7.15
CA ASP A 34 -2.29 10.39 -6.89
C ASP A 34 -3.25 9.27 -6.49
N GLY A 35 -3.75 9.33 -5.25
CA GLY A 35 -4.68 8.33 -4.73
C GLY A 35 -5.96 8.17 -5.56
N ARG A 36 -6.38 9.21 -6.26
CA ARG A 36 -7.57 9.16 -7.10
C ARG A 36 -7.43 8.19 -8.28
N GLU A 37 -6.20 7.84 -8.65
CA GLU A 37 -5.91 6.88 -9.72
C GLU A 37 -5.69 5.46 -9.20
N ALA A 38 -5.64 5.29 -7.88
CA ALA A 38 -5.16 4.03 -7.28
C ALA A 38 -6.01 2.82 -7.67
N LEU A 39 -7.32 2.92 -7.60
CA LEU A 39 -8.19 1.77 -7.89
C LEU A 39 -8.16 1.37 -9.37
N ASP A 40 -8.18 2.35 -10.27
CA ASP A 40 -8.09 2.06 -11.70
C ASP A 40 -6.74 1.45 -12.06
N ARG A 41 -5.66 1.97 -11.46
CA ARG A 41 -4.32 1.42 -11.67
C ARG A 41 -4.21 0.00 -11.12
N ALA A 42 -4.83 -0.26 -9.96
CA ALA A 42 -4.86 -1.61 -9.39
C ALA A 42 -5.59 -2.59 -10.31
N ARG A 43 -6.71 -2.18 -10.88
CA ARG A 43 -7.46 -3.05 -11.81
C ARG A 43 -6.66 -3.38 -13.07
N SER A 44 -5.91 -2.41 -13.60
CA SER A 44 -5.08 -2.60 -14.80
C SER A 44 -3.82 -3.42 -14.52
N PHE A 45 -3.17 -3.13 -13.41
CA PHE A 45 -1.88 -3.76 -13.06
C PHE A 45 -2.07 -5.16 -12.48
N VAL A 46 -3.17 -5.42 -11.82
CA VAL A 46 -3.48 -6.68 -11.13
C VAL A 46 -2.35 -7.05 -10.17
N PRO A 47 -2.10 -6.23 -9.13
CA PRO A 47 -0.99 -6.48 -8.21
C PRO A 47 -1.23 -7.66 -7.29
N ASN A 48 -0.15 -8.23 -6.78
CA ASN A 48 -0.20 -9.26 -5.73
C ASN A 48 -0.25 -8.63 -4.34
N LEU A 49 0.11 -7.36 -4.24
CA LEU A 49 0.12 -6.61 -2.99
C LEU A 49 -0.07 -5.12 -3.31
N ILE A 50 -0.84 -4.42 -2.49
CA ILE A 50 -0.97 -2.96 -2.55
C ILE A 50 -0.34 -2.37 -1.30
N ILE A 51 0.59 -1.43 -1.48
CA ILE A 51 1.13 -0.61 -0.39
C ILE A 51 0.43 0.74 -0.47
N MET A 52 -0.29 1.09 0.60
CA MET A 52 -1.19 2.24 0.60
C MET A 52 -0.82 3.22 1.70
N ASP A 53 -0.42 4.43 1.32
CA ASP A 53 -0.28 5.53 2.27
C ASP A 53 -1.67 5.97 2.74
N ILE A 54 -1.81 6.16 4.06
CA ILE A 54 -3.09 6.60 4.64
C ILE A 54 -3.27 8.11 4.48
N GLN A 55 -2.19 8.90 4.60
CA GLN A 55 -2.24 10.35 4.52
C GLN A 55 -2.00 10.84 3.08
N LEU A 56 -2.98 10.64 2.23
CA LEU A 56 -2.93 11.12 0.85
C LEU A 56 -3.71 12.44 0.72
N PRO A 57 -3.29 13.36 -0.15
CA PRO A 57 -4.09 14.54 -0.46
C PRO A 57 -5.33 14.13 -1.29
N ASN A 58 -6.38 14.89 -1.19
CA ASN A 58 -7.63 14.75 -1.97
C ASN A 58 -8.49 13.54 -1.64
N ILE A 59 -7.91 12.41 -1.24
CA ILE A 59 -8.66 11.21 -0.88
C ILE A 59 -7.90 10.48 0.23
N SER A 60 -8.62 9.98 1.22
CA SER A 60 -8.01 9.23 2.31
C SER A 60 -7.61 7.82 1.86
N GLY A 61 -6.43 7.37 2.29
CA GLY A 61 -6.02 5.99 2.09
C GLY A 61 -6.97 4.99 2.74
N LEU A 62 -7.62 5.37 3.85
CA LEU A 62 -8.64 4.53 4.49
C LEU A 62 -9.82 4.29 3.54
N ASP A 63 -10.30 5.34 2.89
CA ASP A 63 -11.42 5.22 1.94
C ASP A 63 -11.02 4.34 0.75
N LEU A 64 -9.78 4.46 0.29
CA LEU A 64 -9.27 3.62 -0.79
C LEU A 64 -9.20 2.14 -0.39
N ILE A 65 -8.76 1.85 0.83
CA ILE A 65 -8.71 0.48 1.34
C ILE A 65 -10.13 -0.10 1.43
N GLU A 66 -11.07 0.65 1.98
CA GLU A 66 -12.47 0.22 2.06
C GLU A 66 -13.04 -0.07 0.68
N ALA A 67 -12.79 0.83 -0.27
CA ALA A 67 -13.27 0.67 -1.65
C ALA A 67 -12.64 -0.56 -2.32
N ALA A 68 -11.34 -0.79 -2.11
CA ALA A 68 -10.66 -1.96 -2.66
C ALA A 68 -11.23 -3.26 -2.08
N LYS A 69 -11.50 -3.29 -0.77
CA LYS A 69 -12.05 -4.48 -0.12
C LYS A 69 -13.53 -4.73 -0.46
N ALA A 70 -14.23 -3.70 -0.90
CA ALA A 70 -15.60 -3.81 -1.40
C ALA A 70 -15.66 -4.17 -2.89
N ASP A 71 -14.56 -4.04 -3.61
CA ASP A 71 -14.48 -4.32 -5.05
C ASP A 71 -14.29 -5.80 -5.29
N PHE A 72 -15.14 -6.38 -6.11
CA PHE A 72 -15.13 -7.82 -6.38
C PHE A 72 -13.78 -8.33 -6.91
N THR A 73 -13.10 -7.53 -7.73
CA THR A 73 -11.83 -7.94 -8.35
C THR A 73 -10.61 -7.64 -7.47
N LEU A 74 -10.70 -6.65 -6.57
CA LEU A 74 -9.56 -6.19 -5.76
C LEU A 74 -9.55 -6.74 -4.33
N ARG A 75 -10.68 -7.21 -3.82
CA ARG A 75 -10.84 -7.56 -2.40
C ARG A 75 -9.90 -8.65 -1.91
N ILE A 76 -9.43 -9.52 -2.80
CA ILE A 76 -8.53 -10.61 -2.45
C ILE A 76 -7.07 -10.16 -2.36
N ILE A 77 -6.74 -8.97 -2.86
CA ILE A 77 -5.38 -8.46 -2.87
C ILE A 77 -5.04 -7.92 -1.48
N PRO A 78 -3.98 -8.42 -0.82
CA PRO A 78 -3.58 -7.90 0.48
C PRO A 78 -3.14 -6.45 0.40
N VAL A 79 -3.40 -5.70 1.46
CA VAL A 79 -3.07 -4.27 1.57
C VAL A 79 -2.18 -4.06 2.78
N LEU A 80 -0.99 -3.49 2.55
CA LEU A 80 -0.10 -3.01 3.58
C LEU A 80 -0.27 -1.49 3.70
N ALA A 81 -0.85 -1.03 4.79
CA ALA A 81 -1.02 0.39 5.05
C ALA A 81 0.24 1.00 5.63
N VAL A 82 0.58 2.21 5.21
CA VAL A 82 1.71 2.97 5.75
C VAL A 82 1.17 4.30 6.26
N THR A 83 1.46 4.64 7.51
CA THR A 83 0.84 5.80 8.15
C THR A 83 1.81 6.58 9.02
N ALA A 84 1.68 7.90 9.04
CA ALA A 84 2.39 8.77 9.99
C ALA A 84 1.74 8.71 11.38
N TYR A 85 0.51 8.22 11.47
CA TYR A 85 -0.25 8.13 12.72
C TYR A 85 -0.39 6.67 13.10
N ALA A 86 0.25 6.27 14.21
CA ALA A 86 0.27 4.89 14.66
C ALA A 86 -0.21 4.77 16.11
N GLY A 87 -1.14 5.64 16.52
CA GLY A 87 -1.80 5.52 17.81
C GLY A 87 -2.72 4.33 17.86
N LYS A 88 -3.10 3.90 19.06
CA LYS A 88 -3.90 2.70 19.24
C LYS A 88 -5.25 2.75 18.50
N GLY A 89 -5.92 3.91 18.53
CA GLY A 89 -7.17 4.08 17.79
C GLY A 89 -6.98 4.11 16.29
N ASP A 90 -5.82 4.59 15.82
CA ASP A 90 -5.51 4.64 14.39
C ASP A 90 -5.29 3.24 13.83
N GLU A 91 -4.62 2.37 14.58
CA GLU A 91 -4.44 0.98 14.17
C GLU A 91 -5.78 0.28 13.97
N GLU A 92 -6.69 0.43 14.91
CA GLU A 92 -8.02 -0.17 14.82
C GLU A 92 -8.76 0.31 13.58
N ARG A 93 -8.73 1.62 13.31
CA ARG A 93 -9.38 2.20 12.13
C ARG A 93 -8.81 1.66 10.83
N ILE A 94 -7.49 1.50 10.77
CA ILE A 94 -6.80 0.99 9.58
C ILE A 94 -7.19 -0.48 9.35
N ARG A 95 -7.19 -1.29 10.40
CA ARG A 95 -7.59 -2.70 10.29
C ARG A 95 -9.07 -2.86 9.98
N ASP A 96 -9.91 -2.04 10.57
CA ASP A 96 -11.36 -2.06 10.30
C ASP A 96 -11.67 -1.68 8.86
N ALA A 97 -10.87 -0.80 8.26
CA ALA A 97 -11.00 -0.47 6.84
C ALA A 97 -10.66 -1.65 5.93
N GLY A 98 -9.92 -2.63 6.43
CA GLY A 98 -9.59 -3.85 5.70
C GLY A 98 -8.11 -4.06 5.42
N ALA A 99 -7.22 -3.24 5.99
CA ALA A 99 -5.78 -3.45 5.82
C ALA A 99 -5.35 -4.76 6.47
N ASP A 100 -4.51 -5.50 5.79
CA ASP A 100 -4.00 -6.79 6.27
C ASP A 100 -2.81 -6.62 7.22
N ALA A 101 -2.09 -5.50 7.09
CA ALA A 101 -1.02 -5.11 7.99
C ALA A 101 -0.82 -3.61 7.90
N TYR A 102 -0.06 -3.03 8.84
CA TYR A 102 0.30 -1.62 8.77
C TYR A 102 1.70 -1.39 9.29
N LEU A 103 2.33 -0.30 8.84
CA LEU A 103 3.62 0.17 9.33
C LEU A 103 3.54 1.66 9.61
N ALA A 104 4.21 2.10 10.69
CA ALA A 104 4.31 3.51 11.04
C ALA A 104 5.50 4.15 10.32
N LYS A 105 5.33 5.38 9.85
CA LYS A 105 6.43 6.21 9.33
C LYS A 105 7.24 6.79 10.48
N PRO A 106 8.55 6.96 10.33
CA PRO A 106 9.36 6.62 9.16
C PRO A 106 9.57 5.12 9.05
N VAL A 107 9.49 4.59 7.83
CA VAL A 107 9.55 3.16 7.57
C VAL A 107 11.00 2.71 7.40
N SER A 108 11.41 1.70 8.18
CA SER A 108 12.73 1.08 8.05
C SER A 108 12.67 -0.07 7.05
N ILE A 109 13.75 -0.29 6.29
CA ILE A 109 13.79 -1.29 5.21
C ILE A 109 13.53 -2.71 5.72
N GLY A 110 14.14 -3.09 6.84
CA GLY A 110 13.97 -4.43 7.39
C GLY A 110 12.52 -4.78 7.71
N PRO A 111 11.84 -4.02 8.59
CA PRO A 111 10.43 -4.24 8.87
C PRO A 111 9.54 -4.12 7.64
N PHE A 112 9.86 -3.21 6.71
CA PHE A 112 9.12 -3.06 5.46
C PHE A 112 9.16 -4.33 4.63
N MET A 113 10.35 -4.87 4.39
CA MET A 113 10.50 -6.09 3.60
C MET A 113 9.90 -7.31 4.31
N ALA A 114 10.00 -7.38 5.63
CA ALA A 114 9.37 -8.46 6.39
C ALA A 114 7.84 -8.44 6.23
N ALA A 115 7.22 -7.26 6.29
CA ALA A 115 5.78 -7.11 6.10
C ALA A 115 5.37 -7.46 4.67
N VAL A 116 6.12 -7.02 3.68
CA VAL A 116 5.87 -7.34 2.27
C VAL A 116 5.89 -8.85 2.04
N GLN A 117 6.93 -9.52 2.52
CA GLN A 117 7.08 -10.96 2.34
C GLN A 117 6.00 -11.75 3.09
N ALA A 118 5.57 -11.27 4.25
CA ALA A 118 4.53 -11.93 5.02
C ALA A 118 3.17 -11.90 4.31
N LEU A 119 2.91 -10.91 3.48
CA LEU A 119 1.64 -10.74 2.77
C LEU A 119 1.64 -11.34 1.35
N LEU A 120 2.78 -11.75 0.86
CA LEU A 120 2.89 -12.33 -0.50
C LEU A 120 2.78 -13.85 -0.52
#